data_4730a04f77bf9652d4bf7097ecedae45
#
_entry.id   4730a04f77bf9652d4bf7097ecedae45
#
_cell.length_a   1.000
_cell.length_b   1.000
_cell.length_c   1.000
_cell.angle_alpha   90.00
_cell.angle_beta   90.00
_cell.angle_gamma   90.00
#
_symmetry.space_group_name_H-M   'P 1'
#
loop_
_entity.id
_entity.type
_entity.pdbx_description
1 polymer ?
#
loop_
_entity_poly.entity_id
_entity_poly.type
_entity_poly.pdbx_seq_one_letter_code
_entity_poly.pdbx_strand_id
1 'polypeptide(L)'
;MITADLKGKKALVTGAASGIGLGTARLFASLGATVALNDLPGDPRLDEAVDKLRAEGRDVLAAPGNVGEAESARVMVRSAAEAIGGLDYLVNNAGTPGTRRPIPPADLDAQSEAFWQRLLSVNLIGPFRCVHAAAPYLKAARGAVVNTASISGFGGGGSSSVYCATKAGLINLTKEWARALGPEVRVNAIAPGLVESAWECRFPEDDIRAGLARAPLKRVGTPDDYAEAILYLCAGASYVTGHTLVVDGGLSA
;
A
#
# COMPACT_ATOMS: atom_id res chain seq x y z
N MET A 1 18.84 -7.44 -4.98
CA MET A 1 18.39 -6.60 -3.84
C MET A 1 18.77 -5.16 -4.13
N ILE A 2 17.79 -4.25 -4.14
CA ILE A 2 18.05 -2.81 -4.27
C ILE A 2 18.59 -2.33 -2.92
N THR A 3 19.69 -1.57 -2.93
CA THR A 3 20.25 -0.96 -1.73
C THR A 3 20.08 0.55 -1.78
N ALA A 4 19.73 1.15 -0.65
CA ALA A 4 19.67 2.59 -0.43
C ALA A 4 20.12 2.90 1.00
N ASP A 5 20.58 4.11 1.26
CA ASP A 5 20.79 4.60 2.62
C ASP A 5 19.55 5.43 3.02
N LEU A 6 18.78 4.91 3.96
CA LEU A 6 17.62 5.60 4.52
C LEU A 6 17.88 6.14 5.93
N LYS A 7 19.12 6.22 6.36
CA LYS A 7 19.46 6.77 7.67
C LYS A 7 18.93 8.20 7.83
N GLY A 8 18.17 8.43 8.91
CA GLY A 8 17.50 9.69 9.18
C GLY A 8 16.21 9.93 8.36
N LYS A 9 15.83 9.01 7.47
CA LYS A 9 14.54 9.05 6.76
C LYS A 9 13.42 8.50 7.63
N LYS A 10 12.23 9.00 7.42
CA LYS A 10 11.03 8.75 8.22
C LYS A 10 9.91 8.28 7.32
N ALA A 11 9.32 7.13 7.63
CA ALA A 11 8.27 6.54 6.82
C ALA A 11 7.04 6.15 7.64
N LEU A 12 5.87 6.29 7.04
CA LEU A 12 4.62 5.71 7.51
C LEU A 12 4.12 4.72 6.47
N VAL A 13 3.89 3.47 6.91
CA VAL A 13 3.36 2.41 6.06
C VAL A 13 2.01 1.97 6.61
N THR A 14 0.95 2.11 5.83
CA THR A 14 -0.39 1.67 6.22
C THR A 14 -0.64 0.20 5.84
N GLY A 15 -1.42 -0.54 6.66
CA GLY A 15 -1.62 -1.98 6.48
C GLY A 15 -0.30 -2.75 6.65
N ALA A 16 0.51 -2.38 7.65
CA ALA A 16 1.87 -2.87 7.82
C ALA A 16 2.01 -4.08 8.76
N ALA A 17 0.91 -4.61 9.30
CA ALA A 17 0.94 -5.81 10.14
C ALA A 17 1.19 -7.11 9.34
N SER A 18 1.11 -7.07 8.00
CA SER A 18 1.31 -8.26 7.15
C SER A 18 1.65 -7.91 5.70
N GLY A 19 1.98 -8.94 4.90
CA GLY A 19 2.10 -8.86 3.44
C GLY A 19 3.05 -7.78 2.95
N ILE A 20 2.66 -7.06 1.89
CA ILE A 20 3.46 -6.01 1.23
C ILE A 20 3.84 -4.91 2.22
N GLY A 21 2.90 -4.48 3.08
CA GLY A 21 3.15 -3.43 4.06
C GLY A 21 4.23 -3.80 5.05
N LEU A 22 4.18 -5.00 5.62
CA LEU A 22 5.20 -5.50 6.55
C LEU A 22 6.55 -5.69 5.84
N GLY A 23 6.56 -6.25 4.63
CA GLY A 23 7.78 -6.37 3.82
C GLY A 23 8.43 -5.00 3.56
N THR A 24 7.61 -3.99 3.23
CA THR A 24 8.09 -2.62 3.03
C THR A 24 8.64 -2.01 4.31
N ALA A 25 7.92 -2.12 5.44
CA ALA A 25 8.36 -1.59 6.72
C ALA A 25 9.69 -2.23 7.15
N ARG A 26 9.81 -3.55 7.03
CA ARG A 26 11.04 -4.30 7.31
C ARG A 26 12.21 -3.83 6.43
N LEU A 27 12.00 -3.71 5.13
CA LEU A 27 13.04 -3.27 4.20
C LEU A 27 13.51 -1.86 4.55
N PHE A 28 12.59 -0.91 4.73
CA PHE A 28 12.94 0.48 5.06
C PHE A 28 13.69 0.58 6.38
N ALA A 29 13.21 -0.11 7.43
CA ALA A 29 13.89 -0.15 8.73
C ALA A 29 15.27 -0.82 8.66
N SER A 30 15.43 -1.86 7.81
CA SER A 30 16.73 -2.51 7.60
C SER A 30 17.75 -1.60 6.92
N LEU A 31 17.29 -0.60 6.17
CA LEU A 31 18.10 0.40 5.48
C LEU A 31 18.32 1.68 6.33
N GLY A 32 17.85 1.68 7.59
CA GLY A 32 18.13 2.75 8.56
C GLY A 32 17.03 3.81 8.69
N ALA A 33 15.86 3.62 8.08
CA ALA A 33 14.73 4.52 8.30
C ALA A 33 14.08 4.30 9.67
N THR A 34 13.55 5.37 10.27
CA THR A 34 12.55 5.27 11.33
C THR A 34 11.18 5.01 10.68
N VAL A 35 10.49 3.92 11.06
CA VAL A 35 9.24 3.52 10.40
C VAL A 35 8.08 3.41 11.38
N ALA A 36 7.00 4.15 11.10
CA ALA A 36 5.71 3.96 11.75
C ALA A 36 4.90 2.90 10.98
N LEU A 37 4.55 1.81 11.66
CA LEU A 37 3.72 0.73 11.14
C LEU A 37 2.27 1.00 11.53
N ASN A 38 1.37 1.19 10.54
CA ASN A 38 -0.05 1.32 10.82
C ASN A 38 -0.80 0.03 10.48
N ASP A 39 -1.73 -0.32 11.33
CA ASP A 39 -2.85 -1.24 11.07
C ASP A 39 -4.05 -0.88 11.96
N LEU A 40 -5.11 -1.68 11.93
CA LEU A 40 -6.32 -1.43 12.72
C LEU A 40 -6.02 -1.40 14.21
N PRO A 41 -6.69 -0.54 14.98
CA PRO A 41 -6.57 -0.53 16.43
C PRO A 41 -6.95 -1.89 17.03
N GLY A 42 -6.09 -2.43 17.91
CA GLY A 42 -6.31 -3.72 18.58
C GLY A 42 -5.99 -4.95 17.71
N ASP A 43 -5.40 -4.79 16.54
CA ASP A 43 -4.87 -5.93 15.77
C ASP A 43 -3.57 -6.42 16.42
N PRO A 44 -3.54 -7.64 17.01
CA PRO A 44 -2.34 -8.14 17.69
C PRO A 44 -1.14 -8.32 16.77
N ARG A 45 -1.37 -8.51 15.46
CA ARG A 45 -0.29 -8.66 14.47
C ARG A 45 0.54 -7.39 14.32
N LEU A 46 -0.04 -6.21 14.61
CA LEU A 46 0.70 -4.95 14.58
C LEU A 46 1.76 -4.91 15.69
N ASP A 47 1.37 -5.24 16.92
CA ASP A 47 2.28 -5.26 18.06
C ASP A 47 3.36 -6.33 17.89
N GLU A 48 2.98 -7.53 17.44
CA GLU A 48 3.91 -8.62 17.11
C GLU A 48 4.95 -8.20 16.05
N ALA A 49 4.52 -7.52 15.00
CA ALA A 49 5.41 -7.03 13.94
C ALA A 49 6.40 -5.98 14.45
N VAL A 50 5.92 -5.04 15.26
CA VAL A 50 6.75 -3.98 15.86
C VAL A 50 7.76 -4.59 16.83
N ASP A 51 7.33 -5.49 17.73
CA ASP A 51 8.20 -6.12 18.71
C ASP A 51 9.29 -6.96 18.03
N LYS A 52 8.93 -7.71 16.99
CA LYS A 52 9.90 -8.47 16.21
C LYS A 52 10.96 -7.57 15.56
N LEU A 53 10.55 -6.49 14.92
CA LEU A 53 11.48 -5.57 14.28
C LEU A 53 12.37 -4.84 15.29
N ARG A 54 11.83 -4.46 16.46
CA ARG A 54 12.60 -3.89 17.57
C ARG A 54 13.62 -4.86 18.12
N ALA A 55 13.25 -6.14 18.26
CA ALA A 55 14.19 -7.18 18.68
C ALA A 55 15.36 -7.38 17.69
N GLU A 56 15.15 -7.05 16.41
CA GLU A 56 16.17 -7.00 15.36
C GLU A 56 16.99 -5.69 15.36
N GLY A 57 16.77 -4.80 16.36
CA GLY A 57 17.44 -3.51 16.47
C GLY A 57 16.95 -2.44 15.49
N ARG A 58 15.70 -2.57 14.97
CA ARG A 58 15.13 -1.60 14.03
C ARG A 58 14.40 -0.48 14.78
N ASP A 59 14.50 0.73 14.22
CA ASP A 59 13.79 1.90 14.74
C ASP A 59 12.37 1.96 14.16
N VAL A 60 11.42 1.37 14.91
CA VAL A 60 10.03 1.26 14.48
C VAL A 60 9.06 1.55 15.62
N LEU A 61 7.85 2.00 15.27
CA LEU A 61 6.76 2.19 16.22
C LEU A 61 5.40 1.78 15.65
N ALA A 62 4.48 1.41 16.52
CA ALA A 62 3.09 1.18 16.16
C ALA A 62 2.35 2.51 15.97
N ALA A 63 1.54 2.58 14.92
CA ALA A 63 0.65 3.71 14.62
C ALA A 63 -0.77 3.17 14.36
N PRO A 64 -1.49 2.71 15.40
CA PRO A 64 -2.82 2.14 15.23
C PRO A 64 -3.81 3.19 14.73
N GLY A 65 -4.63 2.82 13.73
CA GLY A 65 -5.66 3.71 13.17
C GLY A 65 -6.38 3.09 11.99
N ASN A 66 -7.66 3.43 11.84
CA ASN A 66 -8.49 2.97 10.73
C ASN A 66 -8.50 4.00 9.59
N VAL A 67 -7.84 3.68 8.48
CA VAL A 67 -7.82 4.56 7.29
C VAL A 67 -9.22 4.76 6.67
N GLY A 68 -10.13 3.81 6.91
CA GLY A 68 -11.53 3.88 6.51
C GLY A 68 -12.36 4.92 7.26
N GLU A 69 -11.84 5.54 8.31
CA GLU A 69 -12.52 6.52 9.15
C GLU A 69 -11.75 7.85 9.16
N ALA A 70 -12.43 8.95 8.87
CA ALA A 70 -11.80 10.24 8.60
C ALA A 70 -10.94 10.74 9.78
N GLU A 71 -11.51 10.75 10.98
CA GLU A 71 -10.82 11.26 12.16
C GLU A 71 -9.71 10.32 12.60
N SER A 72 -9.95 9.00 12.60
CA SER A 72 -8.95 7.98 12.93
C SER A 72 -7.73 8.07 12.01
N ALA A 73 -7.94 8.16 10.69
CA ALA A 73 -6.86 8.32 9.73
C ALA A 73 -6.06 9.61 9.96
N ARG A 74 -6.76 10.74 10.20
CA ARG A 74 -6.14 12.04 10.44
C ARG A 74 -5.26 12.04 11.70
N VAL A 75 -5.80 11.54 12.81
CA VAL A 75 -5.09 11.45 14.09
C VAL A 75 -3.89 10.51 13.95
N MET A 76 -4.08 9.33 13.40
CA MET A 76 -3.02 8.34 13.20
C MET A 76 -1.84 8.91 12.42
N VAL A 77 -2.08 9.55 11.26
CA VAL A 77 -1.01 10.11 10.43
C VAL A 77 -0.25 11.21 11.16
N ARG A 78 -0.97 12.14 11.83
CA ARG A 78 -0.34 13.24 12.56
C ARG A 78 0.48 12.75 13.74
N SER A 79 -0.10 11.90 14.57
CA SER A 79 0.60 11.34 15.73
C SER A 79 1.83 10.53 15.33
N ALA A 80 1.74 9.74 14.24
CA ALA A 80 2.88 9.02 13.71
C ALA A 80 3.99 9.98 13.24
N ALA A 81 3.65 10.98 12.43
CA ALA A 81 4.60 11.96 11.93
C ALA A 81 5.27 12.78 13.06
N GLU A 82 4.51 13.16 14.08
CA GLU A 82 5.03 13.85 15.27
C GLU A 82 5.97 12.95 16.08
N ALA A 83 5.58 11.70 16.32
CA ALA A 83 6.37 10.75 17.10
C ALA A 83 7.73 10.43 16.46
N ILE A 84 7.79 10.35 15.11
CA ILE A 84 9.04 10.10 14.38
C ILE A 84 9.76 11.41 13.95
N GLY A 85 9.18 12.57 14.26
CA GLY A 85 9.77 13.89 14.01
C GLY A 85 9.74 14.34 12.54
N GLY A 86 8.69 14.00 11.78
CA GLY A 86 8.47 14.38 10.38
C GLY A 86 8.05 13.19 9.51
N LEU A 87 7.98 13.37 8.17
CA LEU A 87 7.63 12.30 7.25
C LEU A 87 8.25 12.53 5.87
N ASP A 88 9.18 11.65 5.48
CA ASP A 88 9.77 11.63 4.13
C ASP A 88 8.92 10.76 3.18
N TYR A 89 8.40 9.63 3.67
CA TYR A 89 7.70 8.65 2.83
C TYR A 89 6.36 8.23 3.44
N LEU A 90 5.31 8.31 2.63
CA LEU A 90 4.00 7.73 2.93
C LEU A 90 3.74 6.57 1.98
N VAL A 91 3.53 5.37 2.51
CA VAL A 91 3.12 4.20 1.74
C VAL A 91 1.67 3.87 2.07
N ASN A 92 0.75 4.21 1.17
CA ASN A 92 -0.66 3.85 1.26
C ASN A 92 -0.83 2.42 0.77
N ASN A 93 -0.68 1.46 1.68
CA ASN A 93 -0.80 0.05 1.37
C ASN A 93 -2.06 -0.60 1.98
N ALA A 94 -2.63 -0.02 3.04
CA ALA A 94 -3.87 -0.52 3.61
C ALA A 94 -4.97 -0.70 2.55
N GLY A 95 -5.63 -1.86 2.57
CA GLY A 95 -6.68 -2.19 1.65
C GLY A 95 -7.46 -3.44 2.07
N THR A 96 -8.63 -3.63 1.50
CA THR A 96 -9.46 -4.81 1.74
C THR A 96 -10.08 -5.31 0.42
N PRO A 97 -10.19 -6.62 0.22
CA PRO A 97 -10.95 -7.20 -0.90
C PRO A 97 -12.45 -7.14 -0.64
N GLY A 98 -12.86 -6.93 0.62
CA GLY A 98 -14.25 -6.90 1.07
C GLY A 98 -14.95 -8.27 1.08
N THR A 99 -14.33 -9.30 0.58
CA THR A 99 -14.90 -10.64 0.42
C THR A 99 -13.82 -11.71 0.63
N ARG A 100 -14.24 -12.91 1.06
CA ARG A 100 -13.35 -14.07 1.20
C ARG A 100 -13.18 -14.89 -0.08
N ARG A 101 -14.04 -14.69 -1.06
CA ARG A 101 -13.98 -15.32 -2.39
C ARG A 101 -14.30 -14.29 -3.46
N PRO A 102 -13.75 -14.41 -4.66
CA PRO A 102 -14.11 -13.51 -5.75
C PRO A 102 -15.62 -13.50 -6.00
N ILE A 103 -16.20 -12.32 -6.19
CA ILE A 103 -17.58 -12.13 -6.58
C ILE A 103 -17.61 -12.04 -8.12
N PRO A 104 -18.34 -12.94 -8.80
CA PRO A 104 -18.49 -12.87 -10.26
C PRO A 104 -19.02 -11.50 -10.69
N PRO A 105 -18.53 -10.90 -11.78
CA PRO A 105 -19.02 -9.59 -12.25
C PRO A 105 -20.52 -9.52 -12.51
N ALA A 106 -21.13 -10.65 -12.89
CA ALA A 106 -22.58 -10.73 -13.14
C ALA A 106 -23.43 -10.77 -11.86
N ASP A 107 -22.83 -11.06 -10.70
CA ASP A 107 -23.54 -11.08 -9.42
C ASP A 107 -23.56 -9.67 -8.82
N LEU A 108 -24.50 -8.86 -9.32
CA LEU A 108 -24.67 -7.48 -8.89
C LEU A 108 -25.29 -7.39 -7.48
N ASP A 109 -26.13 -8.35 -7.10
CA ASP A 109 -26.78 -8.36 -5.79
C ASP A 109 -25.79 -8.56 -4.64
N ALA A 110 -24.73 -9.35 -4.85
CA ALA A 110 -23.65 -9.51 -3.88
C ALA A 110 -22.82 -8.24 -3.69
N GLN A 111 -22.91 -7.27 -4.58
CA GLN A 111 -22.19 -6.01 -4.56
C GLN A 111 -23.09 -4.87 -4.06
N SER A 112 -23.70 -5.04 -2.88
CA SER A 112 -24.60 -4.06 -2.25
C SER A 112 -23.94 -2.68 -2.02
N GLU A 113 -24.77 -1.64 -1.82
CA GLU A 113 -24.24 -0.30 -1.49
C GLU A 113 -23.33 -0.31 -0.25
N ALA A 114 -23.67 -1.08 0.77
CA ALA A 114 -22.81 -1.21 1.96
C ALA A 114 -21.44 -1.81 1.63
N PHE A 115 -21.40 -2.79 0.70
CA PHE A 115 -20.16 -3.33 0.17
C PHE A 115 -19.36 -2.26 -0.58
N TRP A 116 -20.02 -1.47 -1.43
CA TRP A 116 -19.40 -0.31 -2.12
C TRP A 116 -18.82 0.68 -1.14
N GLN A 117 -19.59 1.13 -0.15
CA GLN A 117 -19.14 2.12 0.84
C GLN A 117 -17.92 1.65 1.61
N ARG A 118 -17.88 0.38 2.00
CA ARG A 118 -16.74 -0.20 2.71
C ARG A 118 -15.47 -0.18 1.85
N LEU A 119 -15.54 -0.63 0.60
CA LEU A 119 -14.36 -0.66 -0.28
C LEU A 119 -13.91 0.74 -0.68
N LEU A 120 -14.83 1.63 -1.02
CA LEU A 120 -14.52 3.03 -1.30
C LEU A 120 -13.84 3.70 -0.11
N SER A 121 -14.39 3.49 1.10
CA SER A 121 -13.87 4.15 2.31
C SER A 121 -12.43 3.73 2.62
N VAL A 122 -12.10 2.44 2.45
CA VAL A 122 -10.76 1.93 2.75
C VAL A 122 -9.81 2.11 1.58
N ASN A 123 -10.17 1.63 0.39
CA ASN A 123 -9.23 1.48 -0.74
C ASN A 123 -9.02 2.76 -1.54
N LEU A 124 -9.95 3.73 -1.48
CA LEU A 124 -9.91 4.96 -2.28
C LEU A 124 -9.84 6.22 -1.40
N ILE A 125 -10.81 6.37 -0.50
CA ILE A 125 -10.88 7.56 0.37
C ILE A 125 -9.83 7.48 1.48
N GLY A 126 -9.48 6.29 1.96
CA GLY A 126 -8.42 6.07 2.94
C GLY A 126 -7.07 6.66 2.52
N PRO A 127 -6.53 6.29 1.34
CA PRO A 127 -5.33 6.93 0.80
C PRO A 127 -5.44 8.47 0.69
N PHE A 128 -6.59 9.01 0.28
CA PHE A 128 -6.81 10.46 0.27
C PHE A 128 -6.67 11.07 1.66
N ARG A 129 -7.29 10.48 2.69
CA ARG A 129 -7.21 10.95 4.08
C ARG A 129 -5.77 10.97 4.58
N CYS A 130 -5.03 9.89 4.29
CA CYS A 130 -3.61 9.80 4.67
C CYS A 130 -2.76 10.84 3.95
N VAL A 131 -2.92 11.02 2.64
CA VAL A 131 -2.19 12.05 1.86
C VAL A 131 -2.54 13.44 2.37
N HIS A 132 -3.82 13.74 2.60
CA HIS A 132 -4.26 15.04 3.11
C HIS A 132 -3.62 15.38 4.47
N ALA A 133 -3.60 14.43 5.40
CA ALA A 133 -3.00 14.64 6.72
C ALA A 133 -1.47 14.70 6.67
N ALA A 134 -0.83 13.95 5.76
CA ALA A 134 0.62 13.87 5.61
C ALA A 134 1.23 15.01 4.79
N ALA A 135 0.44 15.69 3.95
CA ALA A 135 0.94 16.67 2.97
C ALA A 135 1.86 17.75 3.55
N PRO A 136 1.59 18.38 4.72
CA PRO A 136 2.51 19.37 5.29
C PRO A 136 3.90 18.80 5.60
N TYR A 137 3.97 17.58 6.17
CA TYR A 137 5.22 16.92 6.51
C TYR A 137 5.99 16.49 5.27
N LEU A 138 5.28 15.89 4.29
CA LEU A 138 5.87 15.47 3.03
C LEU A 138 6.44 16.65 2.23
N LYS A 139 5.73 17.77 2.18
CA LYS A 139 6.22 19.00 1.53
C LYS A 139 7.48 19.52 2.21
N ALA A 140 7.49 19.58 3.54
CA ALA A 140 8.67 20.03 4.31
C ALA A 140 9.90 19.15 4.06
N ALA A 141 9.71 17.84 3.91
CA ALA A 141 10.78 16.88 3.65
C ALA A 141 11.15 16.75 2.15
N ARG A 142 10.38 17.35 1.22
CA ARG A 142 10.43 17.08 -0.23
C ARG A 142 10.34 15.59 -0.53
N GLY A 143 9.34 14.96 0.08
CA GLY A 143 9.21 13.52 0.21
C GLY A 143 8.51 12.84 -0.96
N ALA A 144 8.01 11.61 -0.70
CA ALA A 144 7.28 10.84 -1.70
C ALA A 144 6.10 10.06 -1.10
N VAL A 145 5.08 9.85 -1.93
CA VAL A 145 3.95 8.97 -1.67
C VAL A 145 4.00 7.80 -2.64
N VAL A 146 3.79 6.58 -2.14
CA VAL A 146 3.55 5.40 -2.98
C VAL A 146 2.24 4.75 -2.59
N ASN A 147 1.34 4.60 -3.57
CA ASN A 147 0.05 3.95 -3.41
C ASN A 147 0.11 2.50 -3.87
N THR A 148 -0.43 1.55 -3.11
CA THR A 148 -0.61 0.16 -3.55
C THR A 148 -1.93 0.04 -4.29
N ALA A 149 -1.88 0.17 -5.63
CA ALA A 149 -3.00 -0.08 -6.52
C ALA A 149 -3.19 -1.59 -6.74
N SER A 150 -3.40 -2.03 -7.97
CA SER A 150 -3.47 -3.44 -8.42
C SER A 150 -3.50 -3.48 -9.94
N ILE A 151 -3.07 -4.57 -10.56
CA ILE A 151 -3.35 -4.84 -11.98
C ILE A 151 -4.86 -4.88 -12.27
N SER A 152 -5.69 -5.22 -11.27
CA SER A 152 -7.16 -5.14 -11.35
C SER A 152 -7.69 -3.74 -11.69
N GLY A 153 -6.91 -2.69 -11.42
CA GLY A 153 -7.27 -1.31 -11.76
C GLY A 153 -7.08 -0.95 -13.22
N PHE A 154 -6.40 -1.79 -14.02
CA PHE A 154 -6.22 -1.58 -15.47
C PHE A 154 -7.27 -2.31 -16.32
N GLY A 155 -8.11 -3.11 -15.71
CA GLY A 155 -9.17 -3.86 -16.35
C GLY A 155 -8.99 -5.37 -16.23
N GLY A 156 -10.07 -6.04 -15.95
CA GLY A 156 -10.18 -7.49 -15.89
C GLY A 156 -9.57 -8.16 -14.66
N GLY A 157 -10.41 -8.88 -13.94
CA GLY A 157 -10.01 -9.75 -12.84
C GLY A 157 -9.71 -9.01 -11.53
N GLY A 158 -10.29 -9.51 -10.45
CA GLY A 158 -10.12 -8.98 -9.10
C GLY A 158 -11.10 -9.65 -8.15
N SER A 159 -11.10 -9.26 -6.88
CA SER A 159 -12.03 -9.82 -5.89
C SER A 159 -13.49 -9.42 -6.14
N SER A 160 -13.72 -8.30 -6.84
CA SER A 160 -15.05 -7.79 -7.26
C SER A 160 -14.89 -6.63 -8.22
N SER A 161 -15.99 -6.26 -8.93
CA SER A 161 -16.03 -5.06 -9.78
C SER A 161 -15.76 -3.80 -8.96
N VAL A 162 -16.27 -3.75 -7.73
CA VAL A 162 -16.04 -2.62 -6.80
C VAL A 162 -14.57 -2.48 -6.46
N TYR A 163 -13.89 -3.60 -6.15
CA TYR A 163 -12.46 -3.57 -5.90
C TYR A 163 -11.69 -3.02 -7.10
N CYS A 164 -11.99 -3.53 -8.30
CA CYS A 164 -11.37 -3.03 -9.53
C CYS A 164 -11.59 -1.53 -9.71
N ALA A 165 -12.81 -1.04 -9.49
CA ALA A 165 -13.14 0.39 -9.57
C ALA A 165 -12.34 1.23 -8.57
N THR A 166 -12.19 0.77 -7.30
CA THR A 166 -11.39 1.49 -6.31
C THR A 166 -9.91 1.57 -6.69
N LYS A 167 -9.35 0.50 -7.26
CA LYS A 167 -7.95 0.47 -7.69
C LYS A 167 -7.71 1.28 -8.96
N ALA A 168 -8.66 1.31 -9.90
CA ALA A 168 -8.64 2.22 -11.05
C ALA A 168 -8.71 3.70 -10.61
N GLY A 169 -9.60 4.02 -9.67
CA GLY A 169 -9.69 5.34 -9.05
C GLY A 169 -8.39 5.77 -8.39
N LEU A 170 -7.72 4.87 -7.66
CA LEU A 170 -6.44 5.16 -7.00
C LEU A 170 -5.30 5.40 -8.00
N ILE A 171 -5.27 4.67 -9.12
CA ILE A 171 -4.35 4.91 -10.24
C ILE A 171 -4.54 6.33 -10.79
N ASN A 172 -5.80 6.77 -10.98
CA ASN A 172 -6.08 8.12 -11.45
C ASN A 172 -5.70 9.18 -10.40
N LEU A 173 -6.09 9.00 -9.13
CA LEU A 173 -5.75 9.91 -8.03
C LEU A 173 -4.23 10.05 -7.85
N THR A 174 -3.46 9.01 -8.11
CA THR A 174 -1.99 9.08 -8.11
C THR A 174 -1.47 10.15 -9.07
N LYS A 175 -2.06 10.24 -10.28
CA LYS A 175 -1.70 11.26 -11.28
C LYS A 175 -2.13 12.67 -10.84
N GLU A 176 -3.34 12.79 -10.29
CA GLU A 176 -3.86 14.08 -9.83
C GLU A 176 -3.05 14.62 -8.65
N TRP A 177 -2.71 13.76 -7.68
CA TRP A 177 -1.88 14.17 -6.54
C TRP A 177 -0.44 14.48 -6.94
N ALA A 178 0.10 13.80 -7.96
CA ALA A 178 1.41 14.14 -8.50
C ALA A 178 1.43 15.57 -9.08
N ARG A 179 0.35 16.01 -9.75
CA ARG A 179 0.20 17.39 -10.25
C ARG A 179 -0.01 18.38 -9.12
N ALA A 180 -0.84 18.02 -8.14
CA ALA A 180 -1.24 18.93 -7.06
C ALA A 180 -0.14 19.14 -6.00
N LEU A 181 0.72 18.15 -5.76
CA LEU A 181 1.74 18.19 -4.72
C LEU A 181 3.16 18.43 -5.25
N GLY A 182 3.34 18.38 -6.56
CA GLY A 182 4.60 18.77 -7.19
C GLY A 182 4.83 20.28 -7.14
N PRO A 183 6.08 20.74 -7.16
CA PRO A 183 7.32 19.97 -7.27
C PRO A 183 7.86 19.41 -5.93
N GLU A 184 7.21 19.66 -4.80
CA GLU A 184 7.74 19.29 -3.48
C GLU A 184 7.60 17.79 -3.20
N VAL A 185 6.50 17.15 -3.64
CA VAL A 185 6.21 15.75 -3.33
C VAL A 185 6.00 14.96 -4.61
N ARG A 186 6.72 13.84 -4.73
CA ARG A 186 6.46 12.87 -5.80
C ARG A 186 5.37 11.91 -5.35
N VAL A 187 4.44 11.57 -6.24
CA VAL A 187 3.36 10.63 -5.96
C VAL A 187 3.31 9.58 -7.06
N ASN A 188 3.52 8.31 -6.68
CA ASN A 188 3.51 7.18 -7.60
C ASN A 188 2.65 6.04 -7.02
N ALA A 189 2.44 5.00 -7.81
CA ALA A 189 1.80 3.78 -7.36
C ALA A 189 2.58 2.55 -7.84
N ILE A 190 2.40 1.43 -7.13
CA ILE A 190 2.65 0.10 -7.67
C ILE A 190 1.32 -0.57 -8.00
N ALA A 191 1.32 -1.45 -8.98
CA ALA A 191 0.19 -2.31 -9.31
C ALA A 191 0.61 -3.79 -9.17
N PRO A 192 0.42 -4.38 -7.99
CA PRO A 192 0.70 -5.79 -7.75
C PRO A 192 -0.17 -6.73 -8.61
N GLY A 193 0.43 -7.88 -8.98
CA GLY A 193 -0.29 -9.06 -9.45
C GLY A 193 -0.68 -9.99 -8.30
N LEU A 194 -0.39 -11.30 -8.47
CA LEU A 194 -0.59 -12.29 -7.41
C LEU A 194 0.50 -12.17 -6.35
N VAL A 195 0.08 -12.08 -5.08
CA VAL A 195 0.95 -11.85 -3.92
C VAL A 195 0.85 -13.01 -2.94
N GLU A 196 1.99 -13.53 -2.51
CA GLU A 196 2.06 -14.45 -1.38
C GLU A 196 1.83 -13.68 -0.08
N SER A 197 0.60 -13.68 0.41
CA SER A 197 0.22 -12.93 1.60
C SER A 197 -0.98 -13.53 2.32
N ALA A 198 -1.26 -13.03 3.52
CA ALA A 198 -2.47 -13.33 4.29
C ALA A 198 -3.72 -12.60 3.77
N TRP A 199 -3.79 -12.30 2.46
CA TRP A 199 -4.94 -11.62 1.85
C TRP A 199 -6.23 -12.42 2.09
N GLU A 200 -7.28 -11.77 2.54
CA GLU A 200 -8.53 -12.44 2.93
C GLU A 200 -9.24 -13.14 1.79
N CYS A 201 -9.17 -12.59 0.57
CA CYS A 201 -9.80 -13.18 -0.61
C CYS A 201 -8.95 -14.33 -1.16
N ARG A 202 -9.53 -15.54 -1.15
CA ARG A 202 -8.90 -16.73 -1.71
C ARG A 202 -9.45 -16.97 -3.11
N PHE A 203 -8.58 -16.83 -4.09
CA PHE A 203 -8.88 -17.23 -5.47
C PHE A 203 -8.84 -18.75 -5.60
N PRO A 204 -9.67 -19.36 -6.48
CA PRO A 204 -9.58 -20.78 -6.79
C PRO A 204 -8.17 -21.18 -7.22
N GLU A 205 -7.70 -22.35 -6.78
CA GLU A 205 -6.34 -22.83 -7.11
C GLU A 205 -6.11 -22.94 -8.62
N ASP A 206 -7.13 -23.35 -9.36
CA ASP A 206 -7.06 -23.46 -10.81
C ASP A 206 -6.87 -22.09 -11.48
N ASP A 207 -7.50 -21.04 -10.96
CA ASP A 207 -7.32 -19.66 -11.47
C ASP A 207 -5.91 -19.15 -11.18
N ILE A 208 -5.38 -19.44 -9.99
CA ILE A 208 -3.99 -19.12 -9.64
C ILE A 208 -3.03 -19.87 -10.56
N ARG A 209 -3.23 -21.17 -10.75
CA ARG A 209 -2.42 -22.02 -11.63
C ARG A 209 -2.45 -21.54 -13.08
N ALA A 210 -3.64 -21.19 -13.59
CA ALA A 210 -3.81 -20.66 -14.93
C ALA A 210 -3.11 -19.28 -15.08
N GLY A 211 -3.19 -18.44 -14.06
CA GLY A 211 -2.47 -17.16 -14.01
C GLY A 211 -0.96 -17.37 -14.06
N LEU A 212 -0.42 -18.25 -13.22
CA LEU A 212 1.01 -18.57 -13.21
C LEU A 212 1.49 -19.21 -14.51
N ALA A 213 0.66 -20.01 -15.16
CA ALA A 213 1.00 -20.60 -16.48
C ALA A 213 1.18 -19.52 -17.55
N ARG A 214 0.48 -18.40 -17.45
CA ARG A 214 0.62 -17.24 -18.38
C ARG A 214 1.75 -16.30 -17.98
N ALA A 215 1.96 -16.07 -16.68
CA ALA A 215 2.98 -15.15 -16.20
C ALA A 215 4.39 -15.59 -16.62
N PRO A 216 5.19 -14.74 -17.30
CA PRO A 216 6.56 -15.06 -17.69
C PRO A 216 7.45 -15.56 -16.56
N LEU A 217 7.36 -14.97 -15.35
CA LEU A 217 8.20 -15.36 -14.21
C LEU A 217 7.72 -16.61 -13.46
N LYS A 218 6.57 -17.20 -13.82
CA LYS A 218 6.07 -18.51 -13.34
C LYS A 218 6.00 -18.68 -11.82
N ARG A 219 5.92 -17.60 -11.07
CA ARG A 219 5.78 -17.61 -9.61
C ARG A 219 4.86 -16.50 -9.11
N VAL A 220 4.32 -16.70 -7.93
CA VAL A 220 3.66 -15.64 -7.15
C VAL A 220 4.74 -14.65 -6.67
N GLY A 221 4.42 -13.37 -6.62
CA GLY A 221 5.30 -12.37 -6.04
C GLY A 221 5.32 -12.47 -4.52
N THR A 222 6.50 -12.35 -3.93
CA THR A 222 6.68 -12.26 -2.48
C THR A 222 6.52 -10.82 -2.00
N PRO A 223 6.20 -10.56 -0.73
CA PRO A 223 6.17 -9.19 -0.20
C PRO A 223 7.42 -8.37 -0.50
N ASP A 224 8.59 -9.01 -0.57
CA ASP A 224 9.87 -8.34 -0.85
C ASP A 224 9.97 -7.84 -2.29
N ASP A 225 9.41 -8.55 -3.27
CA ASP A 225 9.37 -8.08 -4.68
C ASP A 225 8.67 -6.72 -4.78
N TYR A 226 7.60 -6.52 -4.02
CA TYR A 226 6.84 -5.27 -4.00
C TYR A 226 7.50 -4.19 -3.14
N ALA A 227 8.11 -4.59 -2.02
CA ALA A 227 8.85 -3.68 -1.15
C ALA A 227 10.03 -3.02 -1.88
N GLU A 228 10.75 -3.76 -2.73
CA GLU A 228 11.83 -3.23 -3.57
C GLU A 228 11.30 -2.19 -4.58
N ALA A 229 10.15 -2.45 -5.21
CA ALA A 229 9.52 -1.49 -6.11
C ALA A 229 9.07 -0.21 -5.39
N ILE A 230 8.51 -0.35 -4.18
CA ILE A 230 8.13 0.78 -3.33
C ILE A 230 9.36 1.58 -2.92
N LEU A 231 10.44 0.91 -2.51
CA LEU A 231 11.71 1.55 -2.17
C LEU A 231 12.25 2.37 -3.35
N TYR A 232 12.27 1.79 -4.55
CA TYR A 232 12.71 2.50 -5.76
C TYR A 232 11.88 3.77 -5.97
N LEU A 233 10.56 3.70 -5.89
CA LEU A 233 9.68 4.86 -6.09
C LEU A 233 9.81 5.90 -4.97
N CYS A 234 10.10 5.48 -3.73
CA CYS A 234 10.34 6.40 -2.61
C CYS A 234 11.71 7.08 -2.70
N ALA A 235 12.78 6.32 -2.87
CA ALA A 235 14.16 6.79 -2.65
C ALA A 235 15.00 6.91 -3.93
N GLY A 236 14.73 6.09 -4.95
CA GLY A 236 15.57 5.98 -6.16
C GLY A 236 15.08 6.73 -7.38
N ALA A 237 13.78 7.05 -7.45
CA ALA A 237 13.10 7.53 -8.66
C ALA A 237 12.90 9.06 -8.63
N SER A 238 13.99 9.85 -8.59
CA SER A 238 13.94 11.31 -8.42
C SER A 238 13.18 12.06 -9.53
N TYR A 239 13.07 11.48 -10.72
CA TYR A 239 12.39 12.08 -11.88
C TYR A 239 11.13 11.30 -12.31
N VAL A 240 10.55 10.50 -11.39
CA VAL A 240 9.32 9.74 -11.63
C VAL A 240 8.23 10.23 -10.69
N THR A 241 7.14 10.74 -11.25
CA THR A 241 5.92 11.11 -10.53
C THR A 241 4.70 10.89 -11.40
N GLY A 242 3.53 10.59 -10.80
CA GLY A 242 2.29 10.30 -11.51
C GLY A 242 2.27 8.93 -12.21
N HIS A 243 3.25 8.08 -11.95
CA HIS A 243 3.37 6.77 -12.61
C HIS A 243 2.81 5.66 -11.75
N THR A 244 2.28 4.62 -12.42
CA THR A 244 1.91 3.34 -11.79
C THR A 244 2.80 2.24 -12.36
N LEU A 245 3.71 1.74 -11.54
CA LEU A 245 4.61 0.65 -11.89
C LEU A 245 3.90 -0.69 -11.71
N VAL A 246 3.72 -1.43 -12.79
CA VAL A 246 3.18 -2.79 -12.74
C VAL A 246 4.27 -3.73 -12.21
N VAL A 247 3.93 -4.51 -11.20
CA VAL A 247 4.81 -5.49 -10.54
C VAL A 247 4.05 -6.79 -10.41
N ASP A 248 4.02 -7.61 -11.46
CA ASP A 248 3.14 -8.76 -11.55
C ASP A 248 3.78 -10.01 -12.18
N GLY A 249 5.08 -9.99 -12.37
CA GLY A 249 5.81 -11.10 -13.03
C GLY A 249 5.48 -11.27 -14.50
N GLY A 250 4.90 -10.23 -15.14
CA GLY A 250 4.46 -10.23 -16.53
C GLY A 250 3.05 -10.83 -16.72
N LEU A 251 2.27 -11.01 -15.65
CA LEU A 251 0.93 -11.62 -15.74
C LEU A 251 -0.02 -10.83 -16.65
N SER A 252 0.13 -9.51 -16.73
CA SER A 252 -0.69 -8.60 -17.56
C SER A 252 -0.02 -8.15 -18.85
N ALA A 253 1.12 -8.72 -19.23
CA ALA A 253 1.84 -8.40 -20.45
C ALA A 253 1.21 -9.04 -21.70
#